data_ed7a48d1e2339f60206418d6a11e7c4d
#
_entry.id   ed7a48d1e2339f60206418d6a11e7c4d
#
_cell.length_a   1.000
_cell.length_b   1.000
_cell.length_c   1.000
_cell.angle_alpha   90.00
_cell.angle_beta   90.00
_cell.angle_gamma   90.00
#
_symmetry.space_group_name_H-M   'P 1'
#
loop_
_entity.id
_entity.type
_entity.pdbx_description
1 polymer ?
#
loop_
_entity_poly.entity_id
_entity_poly.type
_entity_poly.pdbx_seq_one_letter_code
_entity_poly.pdbx_strand_id
1 'polypeptide(L)'
;FIIGMPRSGTSLTEQILSSHENVFGGGELPYIQKIYNDYFRFNQNLSENDLLNCRNDYLDYISNADNSEKFFTDKAPLNFFYIGFIIKFLPNSKFINIIRSPIDNCWSIYKNYFPTKISFGNDLKDLSNYYKSYKDLMFFWKNLFPNDIYDLKYEDLVNDTKNEVKKLLEFCSLEWDDNCLQH
;
A
#
# COMPACT_ATOMS: atom_id res chain seq x y z
N PHE A 1 -0.49 -5.06 -1.51
CA PHE A 1 -0.85 -3.67 -1.19
C PHE A 1 0.39 -2.80 -1.14
N ILE A 2 0.36 -1.64 -1.83
CA ILE A 2 1.45 -0.66 -1.82
C ILE A 2 0.98 0.55 -1.00
N ILE A 3 1.64 0.76 0.12
CA ILE A 3 1.25 1.71 1.16
C ILE A 3 2.40 2.67 1.53
N GLY A 4 2.09 3.71 2.26
CA GLY A 4 3.08 4.68 2.78
C GLY A 4 2.50 6.08 2.88
N MET A 5 3.33 7.03 3.22
CA MET A 5 2.91 8.43 3.14
C MET A 5 2.64 8.82 1.68
N PRO A 6 1.69 9.72 1.41
CA PRO A 6 1.58 10.33 0.08
C PRO A 6 2.93 10.90 -0.36
N ARG A 7 3.24 10.83 -1.65
CA ARG A 7 4.52 11.32 -2.23
C ARG A 7 5.77 10.56 -1.77
N SER A 8 5.64 9.37 -1.20
CA SER A 8 6.79 8.55 -0.80
C SER A 8 7.43 7.75 -1.96
N GLY A 9 6.75 7.61 -3.10
CA GLY A 9 7.23 6.80 -4.23
C GLY A 9 6.35 5.57 -4.52
N THR A 10 5.16 5.49 -3.94
CA THR A 10 4.22 4.37 -4.15
C THR A 10 3.88 4.14 -5.63
N SER A 11 3.74 5.20 -6.43
CA SER A 11 3.44 5.07 -7.87
C SER A 11 4.62 4.48 -8.66
N LEU A 12 5.87 4.84 -8.34
CA LEU A 12 7.04 4.24 -8.95
C LEU A 12 7.11 2.73 -8.63
N THR A 13 6.88 2.39 -7.36
CA THR A 13 6.89 0.98 -6.94
C THR A 13 5.80 0.17 -7.65
N GLU A 14 4.61 0.74 -7.84
CA GLU A 14 3.55 0.08 -8.60
C GLU A 14 3.93 -0.09 -10.07
N GLN A 15 4.51 0.92 -10.72
CA GLN A 15 4.98 0.83 -12.09
C GLN A 15 6.00 -0.30 -12.26
N ILE A 16 6.98 -0.40 -11.34
CA ILE A 16 7.96 -1.48 -11.33
C ILE A 16 7.27 -2.86 -11.25
N LEU A 17 6.35 -3.04 -10.29
CA LEU A 17 5.67 -4.31 -10.10
C LEU A 17 4.72 -4.64 -11.25
N SER A 18 3.99 -3.67 -11.78
CA SER A 18 3.06 -3.87 -12.90
C SER A 18 3.75 -4.06 -14.26
N SER A 19 5.06 -3.84 -14.33
CA SER A 19 5.87 -4.24 -15.50
C SER A 19 6.18 -5.74 -15.53
N HIS A 20 5.96 -6.45 -14.43
CA HIS A 20 6.09 -7.91 -14.35
C HIS A 20 4.90 -8.59 -15.05
N GLU A 21 5.16 -9.59 -15.91
CA GLU A 21 4.15 -10.29 -16.74
C GLU A 21 2.97 -10.89 -15.96
N ASN A 22 3.17 -11.21 -14.68
CA ASN A 22 2.16 -11.84 -13.82
C ASN A 22 1.47 -10.86 -12.86
N VAL A 23 1.69 -9.53 -12.99
CA VAL A 23 1.18 -8.54 -12.05
C VAL A 23 0.34 -7.48 -12.74
N PHE A 24 -0.91 -7.38 -12.35
CA PHE A 24 -1.80 -6.30 -12.76
C PHE A 24 -1.71 -5.11 -11.79
N GLY A 25 -1.50 -3.92 -12.32
CA GLY A 25 -1.47 -2.67 -11.55
C GLY A 25 -2.86 -2.09 -11.38
N GLY A 26 -3.47 -2.23 -10.18
CA GLY A 26 -4.83 -1.77 -9.92
C GLY A 26 -4.97 -0.27 -9.62
N GLY A 27 -3.86 0.43 -9.38
CA GLY A 27 -3.89 1.86 -9.03
C GLY A 27 -4.48 2.14 -7.64
N GLU A 28 -5.00 3.35 -7.44
CA GLU A 28 -5.61 3.78 -6.18
C GLU A 28 -7.08 3.37 -6.13
N LEU A 29 -7.36 2.28 -5.40
CA LEU A 29 -8.72 1.80 -5.22
C LEU A 29 -9.35 2.38 -3.94
N PRO A 30 -10.56 2.96 -4.03
CA PRO A 30 -11.28 3.45 -2.85
C PRO A 30 -11.98 2.31 -2.08
N TYR A 31 -11.79 1.06 -2.50
CA TYR A 31 -12.66 -0.03 -2.13
C TYR A 31 -12.42 -0.55 -0.72
N ILE A 32 -11.16 -0.57 -0.25
CA ILE A 32 -10.84 -0.94 1.15
C ILE A 32 -11.55 -0.02 2.14
N GLN A 33 -11.50 1.30 1.88
CA GLN A 33 -12.20 2.26 2.74
C GLN A 33 -13.72 2.06 2.69
N LYS A 34 -14.28 1.72 1.53
CA LYS A 34 -15.71 1.41 1.38
C LYS A 34 -16.08 0.19 2.21
N ILE A 35 -15.40 -0.95 2.04
CA ILE A 35 -15.65 -2.18 2.81
C ILE A 35 -15.52 -1.91 4.33
N TYR A 36 -14.49 -1.18 4.73
CA TYR A 36 -14.31 -0.81 6.13
C TYR A 36 -15.52 -0.03 6.68
N ASN A 37 -16.03 0.95 5.93
CA ASN A 37 -17.20 1.72 6.35
C ASN A 37 -18.49 0.89 6.38
N ASP A 38 -18.66 -0.01 5.41
CA ASP A 38 -19.88 -0.81 5.27
C ASP A 38 -19.97 -1.91 6.34
N TYR A 39 -18.86 -2.55 6.69
CA TYR A 39 -18.84 -3.71 7.58
C TYR A 39 -18.28 -3.44 8.96
N PHE A 40 -17.18 -2.67 9.09
CA PHE A 40 -16.42 -2.59 10.33
C PHE A 40 -16.67 -1.33 11.15
N ARG A 41 -16.97 -0.20 10.53
CA ARG A 41 -17.08 1.10 11.21
C ARG A 41 -18.06 1.08 12.39
N PHE A 42 -19.15 0.35 12.26
CA PHE A 42 -20.23 0.27 13.25
C PHE A 42 -20.31 -1.09 13.95
N ASN A 43 -19.56 -2.09 13.51
CA ASN A 43 -19.50 -3.42 14.09
C ASN A 43 -18.07 -3.92 14.17
N GLN A 44 -17.43 -3.74 15.33
CA GLN A 44 -16.04 -4.17 15.54
C GLN A 44 -15.88 -5.70 15.69
N ASN A 45 -16.98 -6.42 15.92
CA ASN A 45 -17.01 -7.87 16.07
C ASN A 45 -17.58 -8.52 14.79
N LEU A 46 -16.79 -8.54 13.73
CA LEU A 46 -17.17 -9.20 12.48
C LEU A 46 -17.25 -10.71 12.68
N SER A 47 -18.33 -11.32 12.22
CA SER A 47 -18.44 -12.77 12.11
C SER A 47 -17.57 -13.30 10.97
N GLU A 48 -17.35 -14.62 10.95
CA GLU A 48 -16.68 -15.28 9.82
C GLU A 48 -17.40 -15.02 8.49
N ASN A 49 -18.72 -14.99 8.52
CA ASN A 49 -19.53 -14.69 7.34
C ASN A 49 -19.36 -13.27 6.85
N ASP A 50 -19.22 -12.29 7.76
CA ASP A 50 -18.94 -10.90 7.37
C ASP A 50 -17.56 -10.79 6.71
N LEU A 51 -16.55 -11.50 7.23
CA LEU A 51 -15.20 -11.55 6.64
C LEU A 51 -15.22 -12.20 5.27
N LEU A 52 -16.01 -13.27 5.09
CA LEU A 52 -16.18 -13.92 3.80
C LEU A 52 -16.87 -12.97 2.80
N ASN A 53 -17.89 -12.24 3.21
CA ASN A 53 -18.54 -11.24 2.37
C ASN A 53 -17.57 -10.10 1.97
N CYS A 54 -16.80 -9.56 2.93
CA CYS A 54 -15.76 -8.56 2.64
C CYS A 54 -14.77 -9.07 1.59
N ARG A 55 -14.33 -10.33 1.72
CA ARG A 55 -13.43 -10.97 0.76
C ARG A 55 -14.06 -11.09 -0.63
N ASN A 56 -15.27 -11.62 -0.71
CA ASN A 56 -15.97 -11.79 -1.98
C ASN A 56 -16.21 -10.45 -2.67
N ASP A 57 -16.70 -9.46 -1.95
CA ASP A 57 -16.94 -8.11 -2.46
C ASP A 57 -15.65 -7.49 -3.04
N TYR A 58 -14.50 -7.69 -2.35
CA TYR A 58 -13.22 -7.18 -2.83
C TYR A 58 -12.74 -7.94 -4.07
N LEU A 59 -12.80 -9.28 -4.06
CA LEU A 59 -12.37 -10.11 -5.17
C LEU A 59 -13.25 -9.89 -6.41
N ASP A 60 -14.56 -9.75 -6.24
CA ASP A 60 -15.49 -9.42 -7.34
C ASP A 60 -15.17 -8.06 -7.94
N TYR A 61 -14.81 -7.07 -7.09
CA TYR A 61 -14.42 -5.75 -7.56
C TYR A 61 -13.16 -5.80 -8.44
N ILE A 62 -12.11 -6.52 -8.00
CA ILE A 62 -10.86 -6.61 -8.77
C ILE A 62 -11.01 -7.51 -10.00
N SER A 63 -11.84 -8.57 -9.96
CA SER A 63 -12.05 -9.46 -11.11
C SER A 63 -12.78 -8.78 -12.27
N ASN A 64 -13.60 -7.77 -11.98
CA ASN A 64 -14.26 -6.95 -13.01
C ASN A 64 -13.28 -6.04 -13.79
N ALA A 65 -12.02 -5.95 -13.36
CA ALA A 65 -10.98 -5.21 -14.06
C ALA A 65 -10.40 -5.94 -15.28
N ASP A 66 -10.99 -7.08 -15.68
CA ASP A 66 -10.62 -7.90 -16.85
C ASP A 66 -9.11 -8.22 -16.90
N ASN A 67 -8.58 -8.65 -15.76
CA ASN A 67 -7.19 -9.04 -15.63
C ASN A 67 -7.03 -10.56 -15.66
N SER A 68 -6.03 -11.03 -16.39
CA SER A 68 -5.64 -12.46 -16.48
C SER A 68 -4.43 -12.78 -15.59
N GLU A 69 -3.86 -11.77 -14.97
CA GLU A 69 -2.64 -11.87 -14.20
C GLU A 69 -2.90 -12.53 -12.84
N LYS A 70 -1.88 -13.25 -12.38
CA LYS A 70 -1.97 -14.04 -11.14
C LYS A 70 -1.95 -13.16 -9.88
N PHE A 71 -1.33 -11.99 -9.97
CA PHE A 71 -1.17 -11.05 -8.86
C PHE A 71 -1.79 -9.71 -9.22
N PHE A 72 -2.27 -9.03 -8.18
CA PHE A 72 -2.93 -7.74 -8.29
C PHE A 72 -2.33 -6.76 -7.28
N THR A 73 -2.06 -5.52 -7.68
CA THR A 73 -1.66 -4.46 -6.76
C THR A 73 -2.83 -3.52 -6.45
N ASP A 74 -3.02 -3.19 -5.19
CA ASP A 74 -3.85 -2.09 -4.72
C ASP A 74 -2.89 -1.04 -4.12
N LYS A 75 -2.68 0.04 -4.86
CA LYS A 75 -1.77 1.10 -4.47
C LYS A 75 -2.56 2.30 -3.95
N ALA A 76 -3.09 2.20 -2.77
CA ALA A 76 -3.67 3.32 -2.04
C ALA A 76 -2.77 3.65 -0.83
N PRO A 77 -2.00 4.76 -0.86
CA PRO A 77 -1.02 5.07 0.17
C PRO A 77 -1.58 4.95 1.59
N LEU A 78 -2.80 5.43 1.83
CA LEU A 78 -3.43 5.46 3.14
C LEU A 78 -4.02 4.10 3.60
N ASN A 79 -3.93 3.04 2.80
CA ASN A 79 -4.34 1.70 3.23
C ASN A 79 -3.55 1.18 4.44
N PHE A 80 -2.48 1.86 4.85
CA PHE A 80 -1.78 1.54 6.10
C PHE A 80 -2.69 1.67 7.34
N PHE A 81 -3.78 2.42 7.29
CA PHE A 81 -4.77 2.45 8.37
C PHE A 81 -5.53 1.14 8.52
N TYR A 82 -5.63 0.36 7.45
CA TYR A 82 -6.52 -0.80 7.35
C TYR A 82 -5.79 -2.14 7.34
N ILE A 83 -4.46 -2.19 7.57
CA ILE A 83 -3.65 -3.43 7.49
C ILE A 83 -4.28 -4.57 8.29
N GLY A 84 -4.57 -4.34 9.58
CA GLY A 84 -5.17 -5.36 10.43
C GLY A 84 -6.57 -5.80 10.00
N PHE A 85 -7.34 -4.91 9.37
CA PHE A 85 -8.63 -5.24 8.78
C PHE A 85 -8.46 -6.07 7.50
N ILE A 86 -7.56 -5.65 6.61
CA ILE A 86 -7.29 -6.34 5.34
C ILE A 86 -6.82 -7.78 5.60
N ILE A 87 -5.88 -8.00 6.51
CA ILE A 87 -5.36 -9.33 6.85
C ILE A 87 -6.47 -10.27 7.34
N LYS A 88 -7.50 -9.75 8.03
CA LYS A 88 -8.61 -10.58 8.50
C LYS A 88 -9.41 -11.23 7.37
N PHE A 89 -9.64 -10.54 6.27
CA PHE A 89 -10.41 -11.09 5.14
C PHE A 89 -9.55 -11.50 3.95
N LEU A 90 -8.30 -11.01 3.86
CA LEU A 90 -7.30 -11.39 2.86
C LEU A 90 -5.99 -11.82 3.56
N PRO A 91 -5.95 -13.00 4.20
CA PRO A 91 -4.83 -13.40 5.08
C PRO A 91 -3.48 -13.62 4.35
N ASN A 92 -3.49 -13.73 3.02
CA ASN A 92 -2.27 -13.89 2.21
C ASN A 92 -1.78 -12.58 1.59
N SER A 93 -2.34 -11.44 2.02
CA SER A 93 -1.92 -10.14 1.50
C SER A 93 -0.50 -9.78 1.94
N LYS A 94 0.27 -9.21 1.02
CA LYS A 94 1.57 -8.61 1.29
C LYS A 94 1.47 -7.08 1.23
N PHE A 95 2.19 -6.42 2.12
CA PHE A 95 2.20 -4.96 2.22
C PHE A 95 3.61 -4.43 1.97
N ILE A 96 3.74 -3.58 0.97
CA ILE A 96 4.99 -2.90 0.63
C ILE A 96 4.85 -1.47 1.15
N ASN A 97 5.54 -1.18 2.24
CA ASN A 97 5.54 0.14 2.87
C ASN A 97 6.69 0.98 2.34
N ILE A 98 6.36 2.02 1.57
CA ILE A 98 7.37 2.88 0.97
C ILE A 98 7.78 3.96 1.97
N ILE A 99 9.04 3.89 2.38
CA ILE A 99 9.67 4.86 3.28
C ILE A 99 10.52 5.82 2.47
N ARG A 100 10.34 7.12 2.69
CA ARG A 100 11.15 8.18 2.11
C ARG A 100 11.68 9.09 3.23
N SER A 101 12.81 9.76 2.97
CA SER A 101 13.33 10.81 3.86
C SER A 101 12.19 11.69 4.39
N PRO A 102 12.03 11.82 5.72
CA PRO A 102 10.92 12.58 6.29
C PRO A 102 10.86 14.02 5.77
N ILE A 103 12.03 14.65 5.60
CA ILE A 103 12.13 16.03 5.12
C ILE A 103 11.64 16.12 3.67
N ASP A 104 12.16 15.24 2.80
CA ASP A 104 11.79 15.25 1.37
C ASP A 104 10.35 14.86 1.15
N ASN A 105 9.85 13.92 1.93
CA ASN A 105 8.45 13.49 1.84
C ASN A 105 7.51 14.60 2.30
N CYS A 106 7.74 15.16 3.50
CA CYS A 106 6.91 16.24 4.03
C CYS A 106 6.98 17.50 3.15
N TRP A 107 8.17 17.86 2.66
CA TRP A 107 8.32 18.96 1.72
C TRP A 107 7.56 18.71 0.41
N SER A 108 7.62 17.48 -0.10
CA SER A 108 6.88 17.12 -1.31
C SER A 108 5.36 17.17 -1.12
N ILE A 109 4.86 16.85 0.07
CA ILE A 109 3.43 16.99 0.39
C ILE A 109 3.07 18.47 0.52
N TYR A 110 3.82 19.23 1.30
CA TYR A 110 3.53 20.64 1.61
C TYR A 110 3.48 21.53 0.36
N LYS A 111 4.42 21.36 -0.58
CA LYS A 111 4.45 22.18 -1.82
C LYS A 111 3.39 21.80 -2.85
N ASN A 112 2.71 20.64 -2.71
CA ASN A 112 1.67 20.21 -3.63
C ASN A 112 0.29 20.47 -3.02
N TYR A 113 -0.59 21.11 -3.77
CA TYR A 113 -1.95 21.36 -3.32
C TYR A 113 -2.80 20.09 -3.47
N PHE A 114 -3.39 19.63 -2.37
CA PHE A 114 -4.32 18.51 -2.32
C PHE A 114 -5.70 19.02 -1.87
N PRO A 115 -6.62 19.32 -2.79
CA PRO A 115 -7.82 20.10 -2.46
C PRO A 115 -8.78 19.45 -1.46
N THR A 116 -8.77 18.13 -1.29
CA THR A 116 -9.81 17.46 -0.47
C THR A 116 -9.37 16.25 0.36
N LYS A 117 -8.22 15.65 0.07
CA LYS A 117 -7.85 14.36 0.68
C LYS A 117 -6.78 14.45 1.78
N ILE A 118 -6.00 15.51 1.83
CA ILE A 118 -4.81 15.61 2.70
C ILE A 118 -4.83 16.97 3.42
N SER A 119 -5.79 17.16 4.34
CA SER A 119 -5.91 18.42 5.10
C SER A 119 -4.69 18.71 5.97
N PHE A 120 -4.01 17.67 6.48
CA PHE A 120 -2.78 17.79 7.26
C PHE A 120 -1.57 18.30 6.44
N GLY A 121 -1.65 18.27 5.11
CA GLY A 121 -0.57 18.73 4.22
C GLY A 121 -0.40 20.24 4.13
N ASN A 122 -1.36 21.03 4.63
CA ASN A 122 -1.39 22.47 4.50
C ASN A 122 -0.62 23.21 5.63
N ASP A 123 -0.23 22.52 6.69
CA ASP A 123 0.54 23.05 7.81
C ASP A 123 1.71 22.11 8.15
N LEU A 124 2.91 22.67 8.32
CA LEU A 124 4.12 21.89 8.58
C LEU A 124 4.10 21.17 9.93
N LYS A 125 3.45 21.77 10.94
CA LYS A 125 3.33 21.17 12.27
C LYS A 125 2.35 20.00 12.23
N ASP A 126 1.21 20.16 11.60
CA ASP A 126 0.22 19.10 11.41
C ASP A 126 0.80 17.94 10.60
N LEU A 127 1.51 18.26 9.52
CA LEU A 127 2.19 17.28 8.69
C LEU A 127 3.27 16.51 9.47
N SER A 128 4.07 17.20 10.29
CA SER A 128 5.07 16.55 11.14
C SER A 128 4.43 15.62 12.18
N ASN A 129 3.32 16.03 12.80
CA ASN A 129 2.58 15.21 13.74
C ASN A 129 1.97 13.99 13.06
N TYR A 130 1.39 14.18 11.88
CA TYR A 130 0.83 13.10 11.09
C TYR A 130 1.91 12.07 10.68
N TYR A 131 3.08 12.55 10.26
CA TYR A 131 4.20 11.68 9.91
C TYR A 131 4.68 10.84 11.12
N LYS A 132 4.73 11.43 12.32
CA LYS A 132 5.04 10.69 13.57
C LYS A 132 3.99 9.60 13.83
N SER A 133 2.71 9.97 13.77
CA SER A 133 1.62 9.00 13.99
C SER A 133 1.64 7.87 12.96
N TYR A 134 1.95 8.17 11.69
CA TYR A 134 2.16 7.15 10.66
C TYR A 134 3.31 6.20 11.05
N LYS A 135 4.46 6.71 11.48
CA LYS A 135 5.60 5.87 11.90
C LYS A 135 5.24 4.97 13.08
N ASP A 136 4.57 5.51 14.09
CA ASP A 136 4.15 4.75 15.27
C ASP A 136 3.16 3.64 14.90
N LEU A 137 2.22 3.94 14.00
CA LEU A 137 1.26 2.95 13.49
C LEU A 137 1.97 1.86 12.66
N MET A 138 2.90 2.23 11.78
CA MET A 138 3.66 1.23 11.00
C MET A 138 4.57 0.38 11.89
N PHE A 139 5.16 0.94 12.94
CA PHE A 139 5.91 0.17 13.94
C PHE A 139 5.01 -0.85 14.65
N PHE A 140 3.80 -0.45 15.04
CA PHE A 140 2.80 -1.35 15.63
C PHE A 140 2.44 -2.49 14.66
N TRP A 141 2.12 -2.18 13.40
CA TRP A 141 1.76 -3.20 12.41
C TRP A 141 2.90 -4.18 12.13
N LYS A 142 4.12 -3.71 12.03
CA LYS A 142 5.29 -4.56 11.79
C LYS A 142 5.57 -5.52 12.96
N ASN A 143 5.31 -5.11 14.19
CA ASN A 143 5.41 -6.00 15.33
C ASN A 143 4.34 -7.10 15.33
N LEU A 144 3.15 -6.80 14.83
CA LEU A 144 2.07 -7.79 14.72
C LEU A 144 2.22 -8.72 13.50
N PHE A 145 2.68 -8.18 12.38
CA PHE A 145 2.74 -8.87 11.08
C PHE A 145 4.12 -8.76 10.42
N PRO A 146 5.19 -9.27 11.09
CA PRO A 146 6.57 -9.05 10.66
C PRO A 146 6.90 -9.67 9.29
N ASN A 147 6.17 -10.72 8.89
CA ASN A 147 6.40 -11.45 7.63
C ASN A 147 5.54 -10.94 6.47
N ASP A 148 4.59 -10.04 6.75
CA ASP A 148 3.62 -9.57 5.75
C ASP A 148 3.86 -8.11 5.34
N ILE A 149 4.78 -7.42 6.02
CA ILE A 149 5.10 -6.02 5.75
C ILE A 149 6.59 -5.88 5.42
N TYR A 150 6.87 -5.42 4.20
CA TYR A 150 8.21 -5.08 3.71
C TYR A 150 8.39 -3.57 3.64
N ASP A 151 9.44 -3.06 4.29
CA ASP A 151 9.83 -1.65 4.19
C ASP A 151 10.79 -1.46 3.00
N LEU A 152 10.35 -0.75 1.98
CA LEU A 152 11.14 -0.36 0.84
C LEU A 152 11.53 1.12 0.98
N LYS A 153 12.82 1.40 1.08
CA LYS A 153 13.29 2.77 1.10
C LYS A 153 13.39 3.32 -0.33
N TYR A 154 12.74 4.46 -0.55
CA TYR A 154 12.74 5.12 -1.85
C TYR A 154 14.15 5.45 -2.34
N GLU A 155 15.00 5.95 -1.45
CA GLU A 155 16.37 6.31 -1.77
C GLU A 155 17.21 5.10 -2.19
N ASP A 156 17.05 3.95 -1.52
CA ASP A 156 17.73 2.71 -1.86
C ASP A 156 17.23 2.20 -3.23
N LEU A 157 15.90 2.23 -3.45
CA LEU A 157 15.28 1.84 -4.73
C LEU A 157 15.83 2.66 -5.91
N VAL A 158 16.00 3.97 -5.75
CA VAL A 158 16.50 4.84 -6.83
C VAL A 158 18.01 4.68 -7.04
N ASN A 159 18.79 4.45 -5.97
CA ASN A 159 20.25 4.34 -6.04
C ASN A 159 20.72 2.95 -6.50
N ASP A 160 19.99 1.89 -6.16
CA ASP A 160 20.31 0.50 -6.49
C ASP A 160 19.06 -0.27 -6.91
N THR A 161 18.41 0.23 -7.96
CA THR A 161 17.13 -0.28 -8.47
C THR A 161 17.14 -1.79 -8.66
N LYS A 162 18.18 -2.35 -9.29
CA LYS A 162 18.23 -3.78 -9.60
C LYS A 162 18.18 -4.67 -8.35
N ASN A 163 18.98 -4.35 -7.34
CA ASN A 163 19.04 -5.16 -6.12
C ASN A 163 17.77 -4.96 -5.27
N GLU A 164 17.24 -3.74 -5.20
CA GLU A 164 15.99 -3.49 -4.44
C GLU A 164 14.77 -4.12 -5.12
N VAL A 165 14.67 -4.09 -6.45
CA VAL A 165 13.63 -4.79 -7.21
C VAL A 165 13.72 -6.30 -6.98
N LYS A 166 14.93 -6.87 -6.96
CA LYS A 166 15.10 -8.30 -6.67
C LYS A 166 14.55 -8.67 -5.29
N LYS A 167 14.90 -7.92 -4.24
CA LYS A 167 14.36 -8.14 -2.88
C LYS A 167 12.85 -7.98 -2.82
N LEU A 168 12.33 -6.99 -3.54
CA LEU A 168 10.90 -6.72 -3.63
C LEU A 168 10.13 -7.89 -4.27
N LEU A 169 10.63 -8.43 -5.39
CA LEU A 169 10.04 -9.58 -6.06
C LEU A 169 10.13 -10.85 -5.18
N GLU A 170 11.27 -11.08 -4.52
CA GLU A 170 11.44 -12.18 -3.56
C GLU A 170 10.39 -12.09 -2.42
N PHE A 171 10.18 -10.90 -1.84
CA PHE A 171 9.16 -10.68 -0.83
C PHE A 171 7.75 -10.98 -1.34
N CYS A 172 7.45 -10.62 -2.58
CA CYS A 172 6.17 -10.87 -3.24
C CYS A 172 6.01 -12.31 -3.74
N SER A 173 7.04 -13.17 -3.59
CA SER A 173 7.07 -14.52 -4.16
C SER A 173 6.90 -14.54 -5.68
N LEU A 174 7.48 -13.54 -6.33
CA LEU A 174 7.56 -13.39 -7.78
C LEU A 174 8.96 -13.80 -8.27
N GLU A 175 9.01 -14.42 -9.44
CA GLU A 175 10.27 -14.68 -10.12
C GLU A 175 10.89 -13.37 -10.67
N TRP A 176 12.15 -13.43 -11.05
CA TRP A 176 12.80 -12.27 -11.67
C TRP A 176 12.24 -12.01 -13.08
N ASP A 177 11.89 -10.76 -13.36
CA ASP A 177 11.47 -10.29 -14.68
C ASP A 177 12.25 -9.00 -15.02
N ASP A 178 13.01 -9.03 -16.14
CA ASP A 178 13.80 -7.88 -16.60
C ASP A 178 12.94 -6.67 -16.98
N ASN A 179 11.66 -6.87 -17.29
CA ASN A 179 10.72 -5.78 -17.59
C ASN A 179 10.54 -4.84 -16.38
N CYS A 180 10.71 -5.33 -15.15
CA CYS A 180 10.65 -4.51 -13.94
C CYS A 180 11.75 -3.44 -13.87
N LEU A 181 12.78 -3.50 -14.72
CA LEU A 181 13.81 -2.46 -14.83
C LEU A 181 13.55 -1.45 -15.96
N GLN A 182 12.49 -1.64 -16.75
CA GLN A 182 12.17 -0.82 -17.94
C GLN A 182 10.89 0.01 -17.74
N HIS A 183 10.53 0.32 -16.51
CA HIS A 183 9.32 1.03 -16.09
C HIS A 183 9.38 2.55 -16.39
#